data_6f09cef8ad0f8b6696fcb4796075465c
#
_entry.id   6f09cef8ad0f8b6696fcb4796075465c
#
_cell.length_a   1.000
_cell.length_b   1.000
_cell.length_c   1.000
_cell.angle_alpha   90.00
_cell.angle_beta   90.00
_cell.angle_gamma   90.00
#
_symmetry.space_group_name_H-M   'P 1'
#
loop_
_entity.id
_entity.type
_entity.pdbx_description
1 polymer ?
#
loop_
_entity_poly.entity_id
_entity_poly.type
_entity_poly.pdbx_seq_one_letter_code
_entity_poly.pdbx_strand_id
1 'polypeptide(L)'
;VTCAIMAGALFQVFEGNGISAHLNAAVEIPTGSIEKVGQDLTGNTRLLPYEMQMGAGSLTVVPGATAAIQNEHGTVGGQALAKIRVMDNSRDYRLGNEFHGNVWMAYNVSEFISLSTGARVRTWGSIQGEDAAMDSSLEPGQDPLLSSGTAVAIPAGVNFRLPQGMLAGTEVLFEMVFPAYQSYDAFRQQGDWGINFTASKNFHIGDIF
;
A
#
# COMPACT_ATOMS: atom_id res chain seq x y z
N VAL A 1 -7.75 1.96 -6.95
CA VAL A 1 -6.49 1.40 -7.51
C VAL A 1 -5.86 2.47 -8.37
N THR A 2 -4.73 3.04 -7.94
CA THR A 2 -3.99 4.01 -8.75
C THR A 2 -3.00 3.28 -9.64
N CYS A 3 -3.11 3.44 -10.95
CA CYS A 3 -2.12 2.97 -11.90
C CYS A 3 -0.93 3.94 -11.91
N ALA A 4 0.24 3.45 -11.51
CA ALA A 4 1.48 4.21 -11.49
C ALA A 4 2.68 3.28 -11.67
N ILE A 5 3.76 3.81 -12.20
CA ILE A 5 5.06 3.12 -12.21
C ILE A 5 5.86 3.65 -11.04
N MET A 6 6.35 2.75 -10.19
CA MET A 6 7.19 3.11 -9.06
C MET A 6 8.60 2.54 -9.27
N ALA A 7 9.61 3.38 -9.10
CA ALA A 7 11.01 3.00 -9.06
C ALA A 7 11.63 3.47 -7.74
N GLY A 8 12.43 2.61 -7.13
CA GLY A 8 13.00 2.93 -5.83
C GLY A 8 14.25 2.15 -5.52
N ALA A 9 14.88 2.50 -4.40
CA ALA A 9 16.06 1.86 -3.86
C ALA A 9 15.93 1.62 -2.36
N LEU A 10 16.62 0.61 -1.89
CA LEU A 10 16.80 0.27 -0.49
C LEU A 10 18.26 0.57 -0.12
N PHE A 11 18.44 1.32 0.97
CA PHE A 11 19.75 1.64 1.51
C PHE A 11 19.89 0.96 2.85
N GLN A 12 20.70 -0.09 2.89
CA GLN A 12 20.98 -0.80 4.13
C GLN A 12 21.79 0.10 5.06
N VAL A 13 21.25 0.34 6.25
CA VAL A 13 21.87 1.20 7.27
C VAL A 13 22.59 0.34 8.31
N PHE A 14 22.02 -0.81 8.64
CA PHE A 14 22.58 -1.72 9.63
C PHE A 14 22.23 -3.17 9.30
N GLU A 15 23.19 -4.06 9.48
CA GLU A 15 22.99 -5.51 9.47
C GLU A 15 23.99 -6.17 10.44
N GLY A 16 23.50 -6.90 11.41
CA GLY A 16 24.33 -7.64 12.36
C GLY A 16 23.52 -8.22 13.51
N ASN A 17 23.98 -9.33 14.06
CA ASN A 17 23.36 -10.00 15.21
C ASN A 17 21.85 -10.28 15.05
N GLY A 18 21.42 -10.62 13.82
CA GLY A 18 20.01 -10.86 13.52
C GLY A 18 19.16 -9.58 13.43
N ILE A 19 19.75 -8.39 13.51
CA ILE A 19 19.08 -7.10 13.34
C ILE A 19 19.40 -6.58 11.94
N SER A 20 18.39 -6.13 11.23
CA SER A 20 18.51 -5.42 9.96
C SER A 20 17.74 -4.11 9.98
N ALA A 21 18.31 -3.07 9.38
CA ALA A 21 17.62 -1.80 9.19
C ALA A 21 17.99 -1.19 7.84
N HIS A 22 17.00 -0.66 7.13
CA HIS A 22 17.21 0.00 5.86
C HIS A 22 16.27 1.20 5.67
N LEU A 23 16.74 2.16 4.87
CA LEU A 23 15.94 3.26 4.37
C LEU A 23 15.39 2.90 3.00
N ASN A 24 14.19 3.33 2.74
CA ASN A 24 13.51 3.19 1.45
C ASN A 24 13.39 4.57 0.81
N ALA A 25 13.69 4.68 -0.46
CA ALA A 25 13.41 5.87 -1.24
C ALA A 25 12.86 5.46 -2.60
N ALA A 26 11.68 5.92 -2.94
CA ALA A 26 11.07 5.64 -4.23
C ALA A 26 10.39 6.87 -4.81
N VAL A 27 10.20 6.84 -6.13
CA VAL A 27 9.43 7.82 -6.89
C VAL A 27 8.32 7.08 -7.63
N GLU A 28 7.10 7.58 -7.51
CA GLU A 28 5.93 7.06 -8.20
C GLU A 28 5.53 8.04 -9.30
N ILE A 29 5.59 7.57 -10.55
CA ILE A 29 5.25 8.34 -11.75
C ILE A 29 3.80 8.00 -12.13
N PRO A 30 2.90 8.99 -12.25
CA PRO A 30 1.50 8.74 -12.56
C PRO A 30 1.37 8.30 -14.03
N THR A 31 0.88 7.09 -14.25
CA THR A 31 0.58 6.55 -15.59
C THR A 31 -0.91 6.32 -15.80
N GLY A 32 -1.70 6.38 -14.72
CA GLY A 32 -3.15 6.24 -14.77
C GLY A 32 -3.85 7.53 -15.19
N SER A 33 -4.93 7.39 -15.94
CA SER A 33 -5.78 8.53 -16.35
C SER A 33 -6.52 9.12 -15.15
N ILE A 34 -6.65 10.45 -15.14
CA ILE A 34 -7.48 11.24 -14.22
C ILE A 34 -8.70 11.86 -14.93
N GLU A 35 -9.04 11.36 -16.13
CA GLU A 35 -10.10 11.87 -16.99
C GLU A 35 -11.18 10.80 -17.28
N LYS A 36 -11.35 9.86 -16.35
CA LYS A 36 -12.37 8.82 -16.50
C LYS A 36 -13.77 9.41 -16.30
N VAL A 37 -14.63 9.11 -17.24
CA VAL A 37 -16.02 9.56 -17.25
C VAL A 37 -16.97 8.37 -17.07
N GLY A 38 -18.15 8.65 -16.53
CA GLY A 38 -19.26 7.73 -16.42
C GLY A 38 -20.56 8.40 -16.86
N GLN A 39 -21.65 7.65 -16.88
CA GLN A 39 -22.99 8.20 -17.12
C GLN A 39 -23.72 8.34 -15.78
N ASP A 40 -24.36 9.50 -15.56
CA ASP A 40 -25.25 9.70 -14.45
C ASP A 40 -26.62 8.99 -14.70
N LEU A 41 -27.50 9.00 -13.69
CA LEU A 41 -28.83 8.38 -13.79
C LEU A 41 -29.71 8.98 -14.88
N THR A 42 -29.37 10.16 -15.41
CA THR A 42 -30.08 10.85 -16.49
C THR A 42 -29.45 10.60 -17.86
N GLY A 43 -28.35 9.80 -17.91
CA GLY A 43 -27.63 9.47 -19.14
C GLY A 43 -26.62 10.52 -19.60
N ASN A 44 -26.36 11.56 -18.80
CA ASN A 44 -25.32 12.54 -19.10
C ASN A 44 -23.93 12.00 -18.77
N THR A 45 -22.96 12.29 -19.60
CA THR A 45 -21.56 11.96 -19.33
C THR A 45 -20.98 12.95 -18.35
N ARG A 46 -20.43 12.45 -17.25
CA ARG A 46 -19.78 13.24 -16.19
C ARG A 46 -18.43 12.65 -15.82
N LEU A 47 -17.54 13.50 -15.31
CA LEU A 47 -16.27 13.05 -14.75
C LEU A 47 -16.56 12.21 -13.49
N LEU A 48 -15.89 11.06 -13.37
CA LEU A 48 -16.01 10.19 -12.18
C LEU A 48 -15.35 10.87 -10.97
N PRO A 49 -15.85 10.64 -9.74
CA PRO A 49 -15.25 11.14 -8.51
C PRO A 49 -13.76 10.83 -8.40
N TYR A 50 -13.05 11.60 -7.60
CA TYR A 50 -11.60 11.46 -7.40
C TYR A 50 -11.15 10.02 -7.13
N GLU A 51 -11.93 9.28 -6.34
CA GLU A 51 -11.62 7.90 -5.95
C GLU A 51 -11.79 6.87 -7.06
N MET A 52 -12.60 7.19 -8.05
CA MET A 52 -12.87 6.35 -9.22
C MET A 52 -11.91 6.64 -10.37
N GLN A 53 -11.03 7.63 -10.23
CA GLN A 53 -9.98 7.90 -11.20
C GLN A 53 -8.90 6.82 -11.12
N MET A 54 -8.28 6.49 -12.26
CA MET A 54 -7.28 5.42 -12.35
C MET A 54 -5.87 5.87 -11.94
N GLY A 55 -5.65 7.14 -11.72
CA GLY A 55 -4.35 7.69 -11.35
C GLY A 55 -4.44 8.85 -10.38
N ALA A 56 -3.31 9.23 -9.80
CA ALA A 56 -3.18 10.45 -9.00
C ALA A 56 -2.89 11.67 -9.89
N GLY A 57 -2.36 11.45 -11.10
CA GLY A 57 -1.93 12.50 -12.01
C GLY A 57 -0.73 13.32 -11.54
N SER A 58 -0.21 13.08 -10.33
CA SER A 58 0.87 13.83 -9.71
C SER A 58 2.07 12.95 -9.37
N LEU A 59 3.27 13.51 -9.47
CA LEU A 59 4.51 12.86 -9.05
C LEU A 59 4.49 12.69 -7.51
N THR A 60 4.88 11.50 -7.06
CA THR A 60 4.91 11.17 -5.64
C THR A 60 6.30 10.69 -5.25
N VAL A 61 6.84 11.20 -4.14
CA VAL A 61 8.04 10.66 -3.49
C VAL A 61 7.62 9.80 -2.30
N VAL A 62 8.33 8.68 -2.12
CA VAL A 62 7.99 7.68 -1.10
C VAL A 62 9.21 7.37 -0.24
N PRO A 63 9.53 8.25 0.74
CA PRO A 63 10.53 7.92 1.74
C PRO A 63 10.00 6.93 2.75
N GLY A 64 10.89 6.13 3.34
CA GLY A 64 10.52 5.21 4.39
C GLY A 64 11.71 4.60 5.10
N ALA A 65 11.41 3.88 6.17
CA ALA A 65 12.38 3.13 6.95
C ALA A 65 11.78 1.80 7.40
N THR A 66 12.61 0.78 7.47
CA THR A 66 12.26 -0.56 7.95
C THR A 66 13.33 -1.03 8.91
N ALA A 67 12.90 -1.68 10.00
CA ALA A 67 13.80 -2.38 10.90
C ALA A 67 13.18 -3.72 11.29
N ALA A 68 14.00 -4.76 11.40
CA ALA A 68 13.57 -6.08 11.81
C ALA A 68 14.64 -6.78 12.65
N ILE A 69 14.17 -7.63 13.55
CA ILE A 69 14.99 -8.54 14.35
C ILE A 69 14.55 -9.96 13.98
N GLN A 70 15.50 -10.78 13.59
CA GLN A 70 15.26 -12.16 13.19
C GLN A 70 16.18 -13.09 14.00
N ASN A 71 15.61 -14.22 14.44
CA ASN A 71 16.34 -15.32 15.07
C ASN A 71 15.75 -16.67 14.60
N GLU A 72 16.25 -17.77 15.14
CA GLU A 72 15.77 -19.12 14.82
C GLU A 72 14.27 -19.34 15.09
N HIS A 73 13.71 -18.62 16.06
CA HIS A 73 12.31 -18.76 16.46
C HIS A 73 11.34 -17.91 15.63
N GLY A 74 11.85 -16.86 14.96
CA GLY A 74 11.00 -16.01 14.13
C GLY A 74 11.56 -14.62 13.86
N THR A 75 10.66 -13.72 13.47
CA THR A 75 10.99 -12.35 13.10
C THR A 75 9.99 -11.38 13.73
N VAL A 76 10.48 -10.24 14.18
CA VAL A 76 9.67 -9.07 14.56
C VAL A 76 10.21 -7.87 13.80
N GLY A 77 9.32 -7.06 13.23
CA GLY A 77 9.76 -5.88 12.48
C GLY A 77 8.72 -4.79 12.42
N GLY A 78 9.16 -3.65 11.92
CA GLY A 78 8.31 -2.49 11.68
C GLY A 78 8.78 -1.71 10.47
N GLN A 79 7.85 -1.06 9.79
CA GLN A 79 8.07 -0.21 8.64
C GLN A 79 7.21 1.03 8.74
N ALA A 80 7.78 2.17 8.37
CA ALA A 80 7.07 3.42 8.16
C ALA A 80 7.36 3.94 6.75
N LEU A 81 6.32 4.34 6.03
CA LEU A 81 6.40 4.92 4.69
C LEU A 81 5.53 6.18 4.64
N ALA A 82 5.97 7.18 3.90
CA ALA A 82 5.13 8.32 3.56
C ALA A 82 5.03 8.44 2.03
N LYS A 83 3.83 8.71 1.50
CA LYS A 83 3.61 9.11 0.11
C LYS A 83 3.38 10.61 0.08
N ILE A 84 4.33 11.35 -0.48
CA ILE A 84 4.29 12.82 -0.53
C ILE A 84 4.09 13.23 -1.98
N ARG A 85 2.93 13.84 -2.30
CA ARG A 85 2.62 14.39 -3.61
C ARG A 85 3.30 15.74 -3.76
N VAL A 86 4.23 15.86 -4.71
CA VAL A 86 5.11 17.05 -4.79
C VAL A 86 4.62 18.12 -5.75
N MET A 87 3.59 17.84 -6.56
CA MET A 87 3.00 18.80 -7.50
C MET A 87 1.52 18.53 -7.72
N ASP A 88 0.79 19.55 -8.15
CA ASP A 88 -0.57 19.37 -8.64
C ASP A 88 -0.56 18.67 -10.00
N ASN A 89 -1.64 18.01 -10.33
CA ASN A 89 -1.83 17.36 -11.62
C ASN A 89 -2.33 18.36 -12.68
N SER A 90 -2.55 17.88 -13.92
CA SER A 90 -3.02 18.70 -15.04
C SER A 90 -4.45 19.25 -14.89
N ARG A 91 -5.12 18.94 -13.78
CA ARG A 91 -6.48 19.39 -13.45
C ARG A 91 -6.53 20.19 -12.14
N ASP A 92 -5.38 20.79 -11.76
CA ASP A 92 -5.21 21.73 -10.65
C ASP A 92 -5.52 21.15 -9.26
N TYR A 93 -5.38 19.83 -9.07
CA TYR A 93 -5.48 19.21 -7.76
C TYR A 93 -4.37 18.17 -7.51
N ARG A 94 -4.17 17.80 -6.26
CA ARG A 94 -3.37 16.64 -5.85
C ARG A 94 -4.04 15.88 -4.72
N LEU A 95 -3.92 14.56 -4.74
CA LEU A 95 -4.40 13.73 -3.64
C LEU A 95 -3.65 14.05 -2.36
N GLY A 96 -4.29 13.86 -1.22
CA GLY A 96 -3.66 14.04 0.08
C GLY A 96 -2.43 13.17 0.28
N ASN A 97 -1.46 13.64 1.04
CA ASN A 97 -0.31 12.83 1.43
C ASN A 97 -0.76 11.64 2.28
N GLU A 98 -0.05 10.53 2.18
CA GLU A 98 -0.37 9.32 2.93
C GLU A 98 0.78 8.92 3.84
N PHE A 99 0.44 8.38 5.00
CA PHE A 99 1.37 7.71 5.90
C PHE A 99 0.94 6.25 6.07
N HIS A 100 1.90 5.34 5.98
CA HIS A 100 1.71 3.91 6.19
C HIS A 100 2.66 3.43 7.29
N GLY A 101 2.10 2.87 8.34
CA GLY A 101 2.83 2.17 9.39
C GLY A 101 2.47 0.69 9.36
N ASN A 102 3.46 -0.17 9.52
CA ASN A 102 3.27 -1.61 9.61
C ASN A 102 4.20 -2.17 10.69
N VAL A 103 3.66 -2.96 11.60
CA VAL A 103 4.43 -3.78 12.52
C VAL A 103 3.99 -5.22 12.34
N TRP A 104 4.94 -6.14 12.39
CA TRP A 104 4.66 -7.57 12.20
C TRP A 104 5.52 -8.43 13.10
N MET A 105 5.00 -9.61 13.37
CA MET A 105 5.72 -10.70 13.98
C MET A 105 5.41 -12.00 13.24
N ALA A 106 6.40 -12.86 13.13
CA ALA A 106 6.27 -14.20 12.60
C ALA A 106 6.98 -15.18 13.53
N TYR A 107 6.33 -16.31 13.82
CA TYR A 107 6.86 -17.37 14.66
C TYR A 107 7.02 -18.65 13.82
N ASN A 108 8.21 -19.24 13.86
CA ASN A 108 8.54 -20.47 13.15
C ASN A 108 8.02 -21.67 13.94
N VAL A 109 6.92 -22.28 13.47
CA VAL A 109 6.36 -23.51 14.05
C VAL A 109 7.21 -24.72 13.67
N SER A 110 7.77 -24.69 12.45
CA SER A 110 8.70 -25.69 11.93
C SER A 110 9.61 -25.04 10.88
N GLU A 111 10.54 -25.79 10.31
CA GLU A 111 11.39 -25.34 9.19
C GLU A 111 10.58 -24.95 7.94
N PHE A 112 9.34 -25.43 7.82
CA PHE A 112 8.48 -25.28 6.66
C PHE A 112 7.29 -24.37 6.88
N ILE A 113 6.91 -24.08 8.12
CA ILE A 113 5.69 -23.36 8.48
C ILE A 113 6.00 -22.29 9.51
N SER A 114 5.58 -21.05 9.21
CA SER A 114 5.53 -19.97 10.19
C SER A 114 4.14 -19.34 10.24
N LEU A 115 3.76 -18.87 11.43
CA LEU A 115 2.55 -18.10 11.67
C LEU A 115 2.92 -16.63 11.81
N SER A 116 2.13 -15.75 11.22
CA SER A 116 2.38 -14.32 11.27
C SER A 116 1.13 -13.54 11.67
N THR A 117 1.36 -12.42 12.33
CA THR A 117 0.35 -11.41 12.61
C THR A 117 1.00 -10.04 12.71
N GLY A 118 0.18 -8.97 12.81
CA GLY A 118 0.70 -7.62 12.90
C GLY A 118 -0.39 -6.58 13.03
N ALA A 119 -0.01 -5.33 12.81
CA ALA A 119 -0.93 -4.21 12.68
C ALA A 119 -0.46 -3.30 11.56
N ARG A 120 -1.39 -2.89 10.71
CA ARG A 120 -1.18 -1.95 9.61
C ARG A 120 -2.02 -0.72 9.83
N VAL A 121 -1.41 0.45 9.80
CA VAL A 121 -2.10 1.72 9.82
C VAL A 121 -1.86 2.44 8.50
N ARG A 122 -2.91 3.01 7.96
CA ARG A 122 -2.85 3.94 6.83
C ARG A 122 -3.67 5.16 7.18
N THR A 123 -3.06 6.33 7.06
CA THR A 123 -3.77 7.61 7.16
C THR A 123 -3.44 8.46 5.94
N TRP A 124 -4.42 9.20 5.47
CA TRP A 124 -4.26 10.08 4.32
C TRP A 124 -5.04 11.37 4.53
N GLY A 125 -4.45 12.46 4.06
CA GLY A 125 -5.05 13.80 4.13
C GLY A 125 -6.07 14.05 3.02
N SER A 126 -6.76 15.18 3.13
CA SER A 126 -7.68 15.65 2.11
C SER A 126 -6.96 16.03 0.81
N ILE A 127 -7.68 15.98 -0.29
CA ILE A 127 -7.26 16.48 -1.60
C ILE A 127 -6.99 17.98 -1.46
N GLN A 128 -5.93 18.45 -2.11
CA GLN A 128 -5.57 19.86 -2.18
C GLN A 128 -5.83 20.38 -3.59
N GLY A 129 -6.43 21.57 -3.71
CA GLY A 129 -6.97 22.04 -4.97
C GLY A 129 -8.29 21.37 -5.31
N GLU A 130 -8.86 21.70 -6.45
CA GLU A 130 -10.10 21.11 -6.94
C GLU A 130 -10.12 21.07 -8.47
N ASP A 131 -10.80 20.10 -9.03
CA ASP A 131 -11.07 20.01 -10.45
C ASP A 131 -12.32 20.82 -10.79
N ALA A 132 -12.18 21.85 -11.63
CA ALA A 132 -13.28 22.71 -12.04
C ALA A 132 -14.46 21.98 -12.74
N ALA A 133 -14.25 20.75 -13.20
CA ALA A 133 -15.29 19.92 -13.80
C ALA A 133 -16.02 19.01 -12.81
N MET A 134 -15.61 19.02 -11.53
CA MET A 134 -16.29 18.31 -10.44
C MET A 134 -17.22 19.28 -9.68
N ASP A 135 -18.34 18.76 -9.20
CA ASP A 135 -19.34 19.54 -8.47
C ASP A 135 -19.71 18.83 -7.17
N SER A 136 -19.11 19.28 -6.09
CA SER A 136 -19.34 18.75 -4.74
C SER A 136 -20.78 18.88 -4.25
N SER A 137 -21.58 19.79 -4.85
CA SER A 137 -23.00 19.94 -4.51
C SER A 137 -23.86 18.79 -5.05
N LEU A 138 -23.37 18.08 -6.08
CA LEU A 138 -24.08 16.97 -6.72
C LEU A 138 -23.68 15.62 -6.12
N GLU A 139 -22.43 15.47 -5.75
CA GLU A 139 -21.91 14.20 -5.25
C GLU A 139 -20.82 14.41 -4.19
N PRO A 140 -21.01 13.90 -2.94
CA PRO A 140 -20.03 14.06 -1.86
C PRO A 140 -18.63 13.52 -2.20
N GLY A 141 -18.51 12.52 -3.08
CA GLY A 141 -17.24 11.97 -3.55
C GLY A 141 -16.44 12.91 -4.46
N GLN A 142 -17.04 14.03 -4.88
CA GLN A 142 -16.39 15.10 -5.63
C GLN A 142 -15.95 16.28 -4.74
N ASP A 143 -16.18 16.19 -3.41
CA ASP A 143 -15.69 17.18 -2.46
C ASP A 143 -14.26 16.84 -2.02
N PRO A 144 -13.25 17.69 -2.37
CA PRO A 144 -11.87 17.47 -1.97
C PRO A 144 -11.65 17.36 -0.46
N LEU A 145 -12.45 18.11 0.33
CA LEU A 145 -12.31 18.16 1.80
C LEU A 145 -12.81 16.90 2.48
N LEU A 146 -13.72 16.16 1.87
CA LEU A 146 -14.28 14.92 2.39
C LEU A 146 -13.48 13.68 1.97
N SER A 147 -12.24 13.83 1.56
CA SER A 147 -11.43 12.74 1.00
C SER A 147 -10.42 12.11 1.97
N SER A 148 -10.29 12.65 3.20
CA SER A 148 -9.31 12.14 4.18
C SER A 148 -9.82 10.92 4.95
N GLY A 149 -8.90 10.24 5.62
CA GLY A 149 -9.27 9.10 6.43
C GLY A 149 -8.12 8.37 7.11
N THR A 150 -8.49 7.45 7.98
CA THR A 150 -7.58 6.54 8.69
C THR A 150 -8.16 5.14 8.71
N ALA A 151 -7.33 4.15 8.42
CA ALA A 151 -7.68 2.74 8.52
C ALA A 151 -6.60 1.98 9.28
N VAL A 152 -7.02 1.08 10.16
CA VAL A 152 -6.16 0.14 10.87
C VAL A 152 -6.66 -1.27 10.58
N ALA A 153 -5.74 -2.16 10.23
CA ALA A 153 -6.04 -3.56 9.95
C ALA A 153 -5.09 -4.50 10.71
N ILE A 154 -5.60 -5.66 11.06
CA ILE A 154 -4.85 -6.74 11.70
C ILE A 154 -4.73 -7.89 10.71
N PRO A 155 -3.55 -8.13 10.12
CA PRO A 155 -3.28 -9.33 9.32
C PRO A 155 -3.03 -10.53 10.24
N ALA A 156 -3.45 -11.72 9.78
CA ALA A 156 -3.08 -13.01 10.35
C ALA A 156 -2.79 -13.98 9.21
N GLY A 157 -1.64 -14.62 9.22
CA GLY A 157 -1.17 -15.41 8.09
C GLY A 157 -0.43 -16.70 8.48
N VAL A 158 -0.37 -17.58 7.48
CA VAL A 158 0.46 -18.79 7.50
C VAL A 158 1.40 -18.72 6.30
N ASN A 159 2.68 -18.87 6.56
CA ASN A 159 3.71 -18.92 5.54
C ASN A 159 4.26 -20.34 5.42
N PHE A 160 4.34 -20.83 4.19
CA PHE A 160 4.90 -22.13 3.84
C PHE A 160 6.20 -21.93 3.06
N ARG A 161 7.28 -22.53 3.55
CA ARG A 161 8.56 -22.56 2.84
C ARG A 161 8.74 -23.94 2.19
N LEU A 162 8.96 -23.96 0.89
CA LEU A 162 9.17 -25.17 0.13
C LEU A 162 10.68 -25.51 0.09
N PRO A 163 11.13 -26.57 0.81
CA PRO A 163 12.56 -26.81 1.02
C PRO A 163 13.24 -27.56 -0.13
N GLN A 164 12.47 -28.29 -0.95
CA GLN A 164 13.01 -29.26 -1.91
C GLN A 164 12.31 -29.22 -3.26
N GLY A 165 12.98 -29.75 -4.29
CA GLY A 165 12.47 -29.87 -5.65
C GLY A 165 12.62 -28.62 -6.49
N MET A 166 11.92 -28.54 -7.62
CA MET A 166 11.95 -27.43 -8.58
C MET A 166 11.52 -26.09 -7.96
N LEU A 167 10.76 -26.14 -6.87
CA LEU A 167 10.24 -24.97 -6.14
C LEU A 167 11.01 -24.71 -4.84
N ALA A 168 12.19 -25.29 -4.65
CA ALA A 168 13.03 -25.03 -3.48
C ALA A 168 13.30 -23.53 -3.31
N GLY A 169 13.20 -23.03 -2.08
CA GLY A 169 13.37 -21.61 -1.77
C GLY A 169 12.16 -20.72 -2.15
N THR A 170 11.04 -21.33 -2.58
CA THR A 170 9.78 -20.61 -2.75
C THR A 170 9.07 -20.50 -1.40
N GLU A 171 8.60 -19.30 -1.08
CA GLU A 171 7.74 -19.03 0.07
C GLU A 171 6.35 -18.66 -0.41
N VAL A 172 5.34 -19.25 0.24
CA VAL A 172 3.92 -19.02 -0.06
C VAL A 172 3.24 -18.53 1.20
N LEU A 173 2.74 -17.30 1.19
CA LEU A 173 1.99 -16.69 2.27
C LEU A 173 0.50 -16.69 1.93
N PHE A 174 -0.30 -17.23 2.83
CA PHE A 174 -1.74 -17.02 2.90
C PHE A 174 -2.05 -16.12 4.09
N GLU A 175 -2.68 -14.99 3.86
CA GLU A 175 -2.95 -13.98 4.88
C GLU A 175 -4.41 -13.54 4.81
N MET A 176 -5.09 -13.52 5.96
CA MET A 176 -6.37 -12.86 6.17
C MET A 176 -6.13 -11.50 6.83
N VAL A 177 -6.83 -10.48 6.36
CA VAL A 177 -6.71 -9.11 6.86
C VAL A 177 -8.06 -8.67 7.40
N PHE A 178 -8.08 -8.31 8.69
CA PHE A 178 -9.29 -7.88 9.38
C PHE A 178 -9.22 -6.39 9.65
N PRO A 179 -10.24 -5.59 9.26
CA PRO A 179 -10.31 -4.19 9.63
C PRO A 179 -10.56 -4.07 11.15
N ALA A 180 -9.69 -3.36 11.84
CA ALA A 180 -9.81 -3.08 13.27
C ALA A 180 -10.39 -1.70 13.55
N TYR A 181 -10.12 -0.73 12.67
CA TYR A 181 -10.63 0.62 12.77
C TYR A 181 -10.68 1.25 11.39
N GLN A 182 -11.76 2.00 11.11
CA GLN A 182 -11.92 2.76 9.86
C GLN A 182 -12.67 4.05 10.17
N SER A 183 -12.09 5.18 9.80
CA SER A 183 -12.67 6.51 9.90
C SER A 183 -12.43 7.25 8.60
N TYR A 184 -13.49 7.69 7.97
CA TYR A 184 -13.47 8.40 6.69
C TYR A 184 -14.32 9.66 6.82
N ASP A 185 -13.87 10.77 6.23
CA ASP A 185 -14.60 12.03 6.28
C ASP A 185 -15.79 12.06 5.30
N ALA A 186 -15.87 11.12 4.38
CA ALA A 186 -16.99 10.97 3.43
C ALA A 186 -17.77 9.67 3.63
N PHE A 187 -18.91 9.59 2.96
CA PHE A 187 -19.66 8.34 2.78
C PHE A 187 -18.86 7.38 1.90
N ARG A 188 -17.96 6.61 2.52
CA ARG A 188 -17.23 5.51 1.88
C ARG A 188 -17.78 4.18 2.33
N GLN A 189 -17.75 3.19 1.43
CA GLN A 189 -17.91 1.81 1.84
C GLN A 189 -16.75 1.45 2.76
N GLN A 190 -17.07 1.00 3.97
CA GLN A 190 -16.10 0.40 4.85
C GLN A 190 -15.65 -0.92 4.24
N GLY A 191 -14.34 -1.13 4.23
CA GLY A 191 -13.77 -2.39 3.82
C GLY A 191 -14.13 -3.48 4.82
N ASP A 192 -14.43 -4.67 4.32
CA ASP A 192 -14.59 -5.88 5.11
C ASP A 192 -13.26 -6.68 5.15
N TRP A 193 -13.28 -7.89 5.67
CA TRP A 193 -12.11 -8.75 5.66
C TRP A 193 -11.60 -9.03 4.22
N GLY A 194 -10.33 -9.25 4.11
CA GLY A 194 -9.67 -9.56 2.83
C GLY A 194 -8.77 -10.78 2.93
N ILE A 195 -8.47 -11.39 1.79
CA ILE A 195 -7.51 -12.48 1.66
C ILE A 195 -6.40 -12.04 0.71
N ASN A 196 -5.17 -12.26 1.13
CA ASN A 196 -3.98 -12.09 0.31
C ASN A 196 -3.30 -13.45 0.13
N PHE A 197 -2.89 -13.72 -1.10
CA PHE A 197 -2.04 -14.82 -1.46
C PHE A 197 -0.78 -14.28 -2.11
N THR A 198 0.38 -14.63 -1.56
CA THR A 198 1.66 -14.18 -2.08
C THR A 198 2.59 -15.37 -2.26
N ALA A 199 3.21 -15.49 -3.43
CA ALA A 199 4.30 -16.42 -3.67
C ALA A 199 5.55 -15.64 -4.04
N SER A 200 6.67 -15.95 -3.39
CA SER A 200 7.95 -15.33 -3.65
C SER A 200 9.05 -16.38 -3.78
N LYS A 201 10.01 -16.13 -4.64
CA LYS A 201 11.21 -16.96 -4.79
C LYS A 201 12.43 -16.08 -4.95
N ASN A 202 13.45 -16.35 -4.15
CA ASN A 202 14.74 -15.70 -4.27
C ASN A 202 15.60 -16.45 -5.30
N PHE A 203 16.16 -15.74 -6.25
CA PHE A 203 17.12 -16.24 -7.23
C PHE A 203 18.47 -15.60 -6.95
N HIS A 204 19.50 -16.42 -6.80
CA HIS A 204 20.89 -15.95 -6.86
C HIS A 204 21.33 -15.92 -8.32
N ILE A 205 21.89 -14.80 -8.76
CA ILE A 205 22.39 -14.66 -10.15
C ILE A 205 23.44 -15.72 -10.49
N GLY A 206 24.16 -16.26 -9.49
CA GLY A 206 25.13 -17.35 -9.64
C GLY A 206 24.51 -18.72 -9.97
N ASP A 207 23.21 -18.91 -9.81
CA ASP A 207 22.52 -20.18 -10.09
C ASP A 207 22.02 -20.28 -11.56
N ILE A 208 22.28 -19.24 -12.38
CA ILE A 208 21.80 -19.12 -13.76
C ILE A 208 22.89 -19.41 -14.79
N PHE A 209 24.17 -19.61 -14.36
CA PHE A 209 25.32 -19.86 -15.22
C PHE A 209 26.08 -21.13 -14.84
#